data_cdb2f9ca4ec2516feb34b5066fe1fabc
#
_entry.id   cdb2f9ca4ec2516feb34b5066fe1fabc
#
_cell.length_a   1.000
_cell.length_b   1.000
_cell.length_c   1.000
_cell.angle_alpha   90.00
_cell.angle_beta   90.00
_cell.angle_gamma   90.00
#
_symmetry.space_group_name_H-M   'P 1'
#
loop_
_entity.id
_entity.type
_entity.pdbx_description
1 polymer ?
#
loop_
_entity_poly.entity_id
_entity_poly.type
_entity_poly.pdbx_seq_one_letter_code
_entity_poly.pdbx_strand_id
1 'polypeptide(L)'
;ETTGRELVGRLAEHLGRYPVEVFEHRRASKVEVADGLKSVATATGERFVAPALIVATGARWRRLNVPGEREYTGRGVAFCPHCDGPFYKDRPVAVVGGGNSGVEAAIDLAGICSHVTVLEFMDSLKADVVLQDKLRSLPNVVVFTSVQTTSVEGDGSKVTAVRLKDRASGEERTIPLDGVFVQIGLSANSDLFDDLLERNRAGEIVIDDYCRTGIPGVYAAGDVSTVPYKQIVVAMGEGAKAALSA
;
A
#
# COMPACT_ATOMS: atom_id res chain seq x y z
N GLU A 1 -7.12 -21.23 -9.43
CA GLU A 1 -6.49 -19.89 -9.40
C GLU A 1 -7.59 -18.84 -9.50
N THR A 2 -7.59 -17.82 -8.64
CA THR A 2 -8.62 -16.77 -8.61
C THR A 2 -7.93 -15.43 -8.70
N THR A 3 -8.37 -14.58 -9.63
CA THR A 3 -7.87 -13.20 -9.73
C THR A 3 -8.51 -12.28 -8.69
N GLY A 4 -7.87 -11.16 -8.36
CA GLY A 4 -8.45 -10.16 -7.45
C GLY A 4 -9.80 -9.63 -7.95
N ARG A 5 -9.97 -9.46 -9.26
CA ARG A 5 -11.24 -9.03 -9.87
C ARG A 5 -12.36 -10.07 -9.68
N GLU A 6 -12.06 -11.34 -9.85
CA GLU A 6 -13.03 -12.43 -9.62
C GLU A 6 -13.44 -12.51 -8.16
N LEU A 7 -12.48 -12.37 -7.22
CA LEU A 7 -12.78 -12.37 -5.81
C LEU A 7 -13.71 -11.21 -5.42
N VAL A 8 -13.40 -10.00 -5.86
CA VAL A 8 -14.24 -8.81 -5.60
C VAL A 8 -15.61 -8.97 -6.24
N GLY A 9 -15.69 -9.51 -7.47
CA GLY A 9 -16.97 -9.80 -8.13
C GLY A 9 -17.85 -10.77 -7.35
N ARG A 10 -17.27 -11.85 -6.82
CA ARG A 10 -17.99 -12.82 -5.97
C ARG A 10 -18.46 -12.22 -4.66
N LEU A 11 -17.66 -11.35 -4.04
CA LEU A 11 -18.06 -10.65 -2.83
C LEU A 11 -19.22 -9.67 -3.08
N ALA A 12 -19.18 -8.93 -4.20
CA ALA A 12 -20.25 -8.03 -4.60
C ALA A 12 -21.55 -8.80 -4.92
N GLU A 13 -21.47 -9.94 -5.63
CA GLU A 13 -22.60 -10.82 -5.88
C GLU A 13 -23.20 -11.36 -4.57
N HIS A 14 -22.35 -11.78 -3.63
CA HIS A 14 -22.79 -12.24 -2.32
C HIS A 14 -23.51 -11.14 -1.55
N LEU A 15 -22.95 -9.92 -1.52
CA LEU A 15 -23.57 -8.75 -0.87
C LEU A 15 -24.98 -8.46 -1.46
N GLY A 16 -25.14 -8.57 -2.77
CA GLY A 16 -26.41 -8.34 -3.45
C GLY A 16 -27.56 -9.31 -3.08
N ARG A 17 -27.25 -10.38 -2.32
CA ARG A 17 -28.28 -11.31 -1.78
C ARG A 17 -28.94 -10.81 -0.50
N TYR A 18 -28.43 -9.74 0.08
CA TYR A 18 -28.91 -9.17 1.31
C TYR A 18 -29.55 -7.80 1.06
N PRO A 19 -30.49 -7.34 1.92
CA PRO A 19 -31.11 -6.01 1.80
C PRO A 19 -30.16 -4.91 2.28
N VAL A 20 -29.03 -4.78 1.60
CA VAL A 20 -28.01 -3.76 1.88
C VAL A 20 -28.02 -2.73 0.76
N GLU A 21 -28.18 -1.47 1.12
CA GLU A 21 -28.08 -0.38 0.15
C GLU A 21 -26.60 -0.04 -0.12
N VAL A 22 -26.24 0.01 -1.39
CA VAL A 22 -24.88 0.36 -1.85
C VAL A 22 -24.94 1.67 -2.63
N PHE A 23 -24.24 2.69 -2.16
CA PHE A 23 -24.16 4.01 -2.79
C PHE A 23 -22.78 4.16 -3.46
N GLU A 24 -22.72 3.90 -4.76
CA GLU A 24 -21.50 4.05 -5.54
C GLU A 24 -21.23 5.52 -5.89
N HIS A 25 -19.93 5.83 -6.12
CA HIS A 25 -19.48 7.17 -6.52
C HIS A 25 -19.88 8.29 -5.52
N ARG A 26 -20.00 7.95 -4.24
CA ARG A 26 -20.26 8.88 -3.14
C ARG A 26 -19.01 9.04 -2.28
N ARG A 27 -18.33 10.16 -2.44
CA ARG A 27 -17.14 10.48 -1.63
C ARG A 27 -17.59 11.09 -0.31
N ALA A 28 -17.26 10.45 0.81
CA ALA A 28 -17.40 11.04 2.12
C ALA A 28 -16.53 12.30 2.25
N SER A 29 -17.07 13.36 2.79
CA SER A 29 -16.43 14.67 2.95
C SER A 29 -16.36 15.13 4.39
N LYS A 30 -17.24 14.61 5.27
CA LYS A 30 -17.27 14.95 6.69
C LYS A 30 -17.86 13.78 7.48
N VAL A 31 -17.30 13.56 8.68
CA VAL A 31 -17.85 12.63 9.67
C VAL A 31 -18.07 13.39 10.97
N GLU A 32 -19.21 13.17 11.61
CA GLU A 32 -19.56 13.76 12.90
C GLU A 32 -20.14 12.68 13.82
N VAL A 33 -19.86 12.82 15.11
CA VAL A 33 -20.42 11.97 16.18
C VAL A 33 -21.12 12.88 17.17
N ALA A 34 -22.43 12.73 17.32
CA ALA A 34 -23.24 13.49 18.27
C ALA A 34 -24.41 12.64 18.76
N ASP A 35 -24.75 12.79 20.03
CA ASP A 35 -25.91 12.15 20.67
C ASP A 35 -26.00 10.62 20.45
N GLY A 36 -24.83 9.95 20.44
CA GLY A 36 -24.73 8.51 20.20
C GLY A 36 -24.86 8.12 18.72
N LEU A 37 -25.16 9.03 17.81
CA LEU A 37 -25.28 8.83 16.37
C LEU A 37 -24.01 9.25 15.64
N LYS A 38 -23.74 8.59 14.52
CA LYS A 38 -22.65 8.86 13.58
C LYS A 38 -23.26 9.36 12.28
N SER A 39 -22.79 10.46 11.77
CA SER A 39 -23.23 10.97 10.48
C SER A 39 -22.09 11.13 9.51
N VAL A 40 -22.33 10.71 8.27
CA VAL A 40 -21.39 10.85 7.16
C VAL A 40 -22.04 11.74 6.11
N ALA A 41 -21.41 12.88 5.81
CA ALA A 41 -21.79 13.72 4.69
C ALA A 41 -20.95 13.38 3.46
N THR A 42 -21.55 13.45 2.28
CA THR A 42 -20.85 13.26 1.00
C THR A 42 -20.50 14.60 0.37
N ALA A 43 -19.57 14.57 -0.56
CA ALA A 43 -19.21 15.74 -1.38
C ALA A 43 -20.37 16.24 -2.27
N THR A 44 -21.39 15.41 -2.49
CA THR A 44 -22.61 15.71 -3.25
C THR A 44 -23.75 16.23 -2.36
N GLY A 45 -23.53 16.36 -1.04
CA GLY A 45 -24.48 16.95 -0.09
C GLY A 45 -25.43 15.97 0.58
N GLU A 46 -25.34 14.69 0.29
CA GLU A 46 -26.14 13.66 0.98
C GLU A 46 -25.61 13.45 2.40
N ARG A 47 -26.47 13.04 3.32
CA ARG A 47 -26.11 12.73 4.70
C ARG A 47 -26.69 11.40 5.13
N PHE A 48 -25.86 10.53 5.64
CA PHE A 48 -26.20 9.22 6.19
C PHE A 48 -26.01 9.27 7.71
N VAL A 49 -26.98 8.74 8.46
CA VAL A 49 -26.95 8.75 9.93
C VAL A 49 -27.23 7.33 10.44
N ALA A 50 -26.40 6.84 11.35
CA ALA A 50 -26.52 5.50 11.92
C ALA A 50 -26.01 5.46 13.36
N PRO A 51 -26.43 4.47 14.18
CA PRO A 51 -25.88 4.25 15.52
C PRO A 51 -24.44 3.67 15.50
N ALA A 52 -24.06 3.00 14.41
CA ALA A 52 -22.71 2.45 14.23
C ALA A 52 -22.09 2.89 12.90
N LEU A 53 -20.77 3.02 12.88
CA LEU A 53 -19.97 3.33 11.69
C LEU A 53 -18.77 2.39 11.60
N ILE A 54 -18.60 1.72 10.47
CA ILE A 54 -17.39 0.94 10.16
C ILE A 54 -16.60 1.68 9.09
N VAL A 55 -15.36 2.04 9.42
CA VAL A 55 -14.41 2.70 8.51
C VAL A 55 -13.59 1.64 7.82
N ALA A 56 -13.76 1.47 6.52
CA ALA A 56 -13.05 0.49 5.68
C ALA A 56 -12.46 1.15 4.43
N THR A 57 -11.92 2.36 4.58
CA THR A 57 -11.43 3.21 3.49
C THR A 57 -10.08 2.76 2.91
N GLY A 58 -9.45 1.75 3.50
CA GLY A 58 -8.21 1.15 3.04
C GLY A 58 -7.00 2.08 3.09
N ALA A 59 -6.00 1.77 2.28
CA ALA A 59 -4.77 2.54 2.17
C ALA A 59 -4.37 2.67 0.69
N ARG A 60 -3.48 3.61 0.42
CA ARG A 60 -2.87 3.82 -0.90
C ARG A 60 -1.36 3.67 -0.81
N TRP A 61 -0.75 3.11 -1.84
CA TRP A 61 0.70 3.09 -1.97
C TRP A 61 1.25 4.52 -2.10
N ARG A 62 2.29 4.80 -1.36
CA ARG A 62 3.07 6.02 -1.58
C ARG A 62 3.75 5.93 -2.92
N ARG A 63 3.73 7.04 -3.67
CA ARG A 63 4.32 7.13 -4.99
C ARG A 63 5.63 7.90 -4.93
N LEU A 64 6.54 7.57 -5.84
CA LEU A 64 7.78 8.33 -6.04
C LEU A 64 7.50 9.74 -6.58
N ASN A 65 6.39 9.89 -7.33
CA ASN A 65 6.00 11.11 -8.04
C ASN A 65 7.08 11.60 -9.01
N VAL A 66 7.70 10.67 -9.71
CA VAL A 66 8.70 10.94 -10.75
C VAL A 66 8.14 10.68 -12.15
N PRO A 67 8.71 11.29 -13.20
CA PRO A 67 8.37 10.99 -14.59
C PRO A 67 8.42 9.49 -14.87
N GLY A 68 7.46 8.97 -15.64
CA GLY A 68 7.33 7.57 -16.02
C GLY A 68 6.64 6.68 -14.98
N GLU A 69 6.62 7.03 -13.68
CA GLU A 69 5.99 6.17 -12.67
C GLU A 69 4.53 5.86 -12.99
N ARG A 70 3.72 6.90 -13.29
CA ARG A 70 2.30 6.72 -13.61
C ARG A 70 2.08 6.05 -14.95
N GLU A 71 2.87 6.44 -15.93
CA GLU A 71 2.79 5.92 -17.29
C GLU A 71 3.00 4.42 -17.32
N TYR A 72 4.02 3.93 -16.61
CA TYR A 72 4.40 2.52 -16.60
C TYR A 72 3.81 1.72 -15.42
N THR A 73 2.90 2.29 -14.62
CA THR A 73 2.17 1.51 -13.60
C THR A 73 1.40 0.36 -14.25
N GLY A 74 1.69 -0.90 -13.82
CA GLY A 74 1.18 -2.13 -14.41
C GLY A 74 1.87 -2.54 -15.73
N ARG A 75 2.88 -1.79 -16.17
CA ARG A 75 3.70 -2.08 -17.36
C ARG A 75 5.20 -1.99 -17.03
N GLY A 76 5.58 -2.41 -15.84
CA GLY A 76 6.95 -2.37 -15.33
C GLY A 76 7.08 -1.66 -13.99
N VAL A 77 6.20 -0.74 -13.62
CA VAL A 77 6.11 -0.21 -12.26
C VAL A 77 5.06 -1.00 -11.48
N ALA A 78 5.46 -1.57 -10.34
CA ALA A 78 4.66 -2.41 -9.47
C ALA A 78 4.79 -1.97 -8.01
N PHE A 79 3.80 -2.37 -7.18
CA PHE A 79 3.75 -2.04 -5.77
C PHE A 79 3.63 -3.29 -4.87
N CYS A 80 3.32 -4.44 -5.43
CA CYS A 80 3.14 -5.69 -4.70
C CYS A 80 4.14 -6.75 -5.20
N PRO A 81 5.24 -7.03 -4.49
CA PRO A 81 6.23 -8.02 -4.91
C PRO A 81 5.64 -9.43 -5.02
N HIS A 82 4.75 -9.82 -4.10
CA HIS A 82 4.10 -11.14 -4.14
C HIS A 82 3.10 -11.27 -5.30
N CYS A 83 2.43 -10.16 -5.70
CA CYS A 83 1.44 -10.16 -6.78
C CYS A 83 2.12 -10.16 -8.15
N ASP A 84 3.11 -9.29 -8.30
CA ASP A 84 3.70 -8.96 -9.59
C ASP A 84 5.06 -9.64 -9.84
N GLY A 85 5.77 -10.04 -8.76
CA GLY A 85 7.09 -10.67 -8.83
C GLY A 85 7.20 -11.83 -9.82
N PRO A 86 6.24 -12.78 -9.87
CA PRO A 86 6.27 -13.88 -10.81
C PRO A 86 6.36 -13.49 -12.29
N PHE A 87 5.88 -12.29 -12.67
CA PHE A 87 5.98 -11.78 -14.06
C PHE A 87 7.40 -11.33 -14.44
N TYR A 88 8.29 -11.18 -13.43
CA TYR A 88 9.69 -10.75 -13.62
C TYR A 88 10.68 -11.90 -13.42
N LYS A 89 10.23 -13.14 -13.54
CA LYS A 89 11.09 -14.31 -13.46
C LYS A 89 12.25 -14.17 -14.46
N ASP A 90 13.49 -14.39 -13.95
CA ASP A 90 14.75 -14.32 -14.70
C ASP A 90 15.04 -12.95 -15.34
N ARG A 91 14.42 -11.87 -14.85
CA ARG A 91 14.61 -10.49 -15.33
C ARG A 91 15.26 -9.61 -14.25
N PRO A 92 16.01 -8.56 -14.64
CA PRO A 92 16.52 -7.59 -13.70
C PRO A 92 15.42 -6.63 -13.24
N VAL A 93 15.37 -6.34 -11.94
CA VAL A 93 14.42 -5.41 -11.34
C VAL A 93 15.07 -4.48 -10.33
N ALA A 94 14.42 -3.36 -10.03
CA ALA A 94 14.76 -2.52 -8.88
C ALA A 94 13.66 -2.56 -7.81
N VAL A 95 14.08 -2.40 -6.56
CA VAL A 95 13.20 -2.12 -5.42
C VAL A 95 13.59 -0.75 -4.88
N VAL A 96 12.62 0.18 -4.84
CA VAL A 96 12.83 1.51 -4.29
C VAL A 96 12.27 1.56 -2.87
N GLY A 97 13.16 1.74 -1.90
CA GLY A 97 12.88 1.76 -0.46
C GLY A 97 13.70 0.74 0.31
N GLY A 98 14.32 1.16 1.40
CA GLY A 98 15.23 0.38 2.24
C GLY A 98 14.72 0.16 3.68
N GLY A 99 13.41 0.29 3.93
CA GLY A 99 12.76 -0.17 5.16
C GLY A 99 12.47 -1.66 5.13
N ASN A 100 11.85 -2.21 6.18
CA ASN A 100 11.52 -3.65 6.25
C ASN A 100 10.81 -4.14 4.99
N SER A 101 9.73 -3.50 4.57
CA SER A 101 8.97 -3.90 3.37
C SER A 101 9.81 -3.91 2.09
N GLY A 102 10.72 -2.94 1.91
CA GLY A 102 11.58 -2.89 0.73
C GLY A 102 12.64 -3.98 0.74
N VAL A 103 13.24 -4.24 1.90
CA VAL A 103 14.27 -5.28 2.06
C VAL A 103 13.65 -6.67 1.95
N GLU A 104 12.49 -6.93 2.55
CA GLU A 104 11.72 -8.18 2.38
C GLU A 104 11.36 -8.40 0.92
N ALA A 105 10.81 -7.38 0.26
CA ALA A 105 10.51 -7.43 -1.17
C ALA A 105 11.75 -7.78 -2.03
N ALA A 106 12.89 -7.19 -1.71
CA ALA A 106 14.13 -7.46 -2.44
C ALA A 106 14.64 -8.89 -2.20
N ILE A 107 14.50 -9.43 -0.99
CA ILE A 107 14.84 -10.81 -0.67
C ILE A 107 13.95 -11.80 -1.45
N ASP A 108 12.64 -11.56 -1.46
CA ASP A 108 11.69 -12.42 -2.17
C ASP A 108 11.93 -12.38 -3.69
N LEU A 109 12.10 -11.17 -4.24
CA LEU A 109 12.40 -11.00 -5.67
C LEU A 109 13.74 -11.58 -6.07
N ALA A 110 14.74 -11.59 -5.19
CA ALA A 110 16.03 -12.23 -5.47
C ALA A 110 15.92 -13.75 -5.70
N GLY A 111 14.89 -14.39 -5.13
CA GLY A 111 14.58 -15.80 -5.39
C GLY A 111 13.90 -16.06 -6.74
N ILE A 112 13.49 -15.02 -7.45
CA ILE A 112 12.68 -15.12 -8.69
C ILE A 112 13.41 -14.46 -9.87
N CYS A 113 13.99 -13.28 -9.62
CA CYS A 113 14.58 -12.40 -10.62
C CYS A 113 16.07 -12.72 -10.84
N SER A 114 16.59 -12.39 -12.02
CA SER A 114 18.02 -12.56 -12.32
C SER A 114 18.91 -11.61 -11.51
N HIS A 115 18.44 -10.41 -11.26
CA HIS A 115 19.15 -9.38 -10.50
C HIS A 115 18.17 -8.43 -9.81
N VAL A 116 18.48 -8.02 -8.57
CA VAL A 116 17.69 -7.05 -7.81
C VAL A 116 18.57 -5.88 -7.39
N THR A 117 18.19 -4.68 -7.77
CA THR A 117 18.85 -3.44 -7.35
C THR A 117 17.99 -2.74 -6.31
N VAL A 118 18.48 -2.61 -5.08
CA VAL A 118 17.79 -1.83 -4.02
C VAL A 118 18.26 -0.38 -4.07
N LEU A 119 17.31 0.54 -4.15
CA LEU A 119 17.55 1.99 -4.20
C LEU A 119 16.99 2.65 -2.95
N GLU A 120 17.87 3.14 -2.07
CA GLU A 120 17.49 3.81 -0.83
C GLU A 120 17.92 5.28 -0.83
N PHE A 121 16.96 6.15 -0.52
CA PHE A 121 17.17 7.60 -0.47
C PHE A 121 18.05 8.01 0.72
N MET A 122 17.93 7.34 1.86
CA MET A 122 18.73 7.61 3.04
C MET A 122 20.15 7.06 2.88
N ASP A 123 21.04 7.45 3.78
CA ASP A 123 22.45 6.99 3.82
C ASP A 123 22.61 5.53 4.25
N SER A 124 21.57 4.94 4.81
CA SER A 124 21.56 3.58 5.33
C SER A 124 20.17 2.95 5.21
N LEU A 125 20.12 1.63 5.10
CA LEU A 125 18.87 0.88 5.18
C LEU A 125 18.28 1.04 6.60
N LYS A 126 16.96 1.13 6.68
CA LYS A 126 16.20 1.26 7.93
C LYS A 126 15.49 -0.05 8.31
N ALA A 127 15.70 -1.11 7.57
CA ALA A 127 15.23 -2.45 7.88
C ALA A 127 15.94 -3.04 9.11
N ASP A 128 15.34 -4.05 9.71
CA ASP A 128 15.92 -4.81 10.81
C ASP A 128 17.24 -5.46 10.38
N VAL A 129 18.20 -5.55 11.31
CA VAL A 129 19.56 -6.04 11.03
C VAL A 129 19.54 -7.43 10.40
N VAL A 130 18.69 -8.32 10.89
CA VAL A 130 18.54 -9.69 10.37
C VAL A 130 18.15 -9.70 8.89
N LEU A 131 17.24 -8.81 8.49
CA LEU A 131 16.82 -8.66 7.09
C LEU A 131 17.96 -8.08 6.24
N GLN A 132 18.68 -7.09 6.75
CA GLN A 132 19.83 -6.52 6.07
C GLN A 132 20.95 -7.54 5.83
N ASP A 133 21.25 -8.38 6.84
CA ASP A 133 22.26 -9.42 6.75
C ASP A 133 21.86 -10.49 5.71
N LYS A 134 20.58 -10.89 5.73
CA LYS A 134 20.04 -11.78 4.71
C LYS A 134 20.16 -11.19 3.31
N LEU A 135 19.75 -9.93 3.13
CA LEU A 135 19.84 -9.23 1.85
C LEU A 135 21.29 -9.23 1.30
N ARG A 136 22.25 -8.84 2.17
CA ARG A 136 23.67 -8.78 1.79
C ARG A 136 24.30 -10.13 1.45
N SER A 137 23.72 -11.23 1.94
CA SER A 137 24.17 -12.59 1.63
C SER A 137 23.76 -13.08 0.24
N LEU A 138 22.88 -12.36 -0.46
CA LEU A 138 22.34 -12.75 -1.76
C LEU A 138 23.26 -12.28 -2.90
N PRO A 139 23.78 -13.18 -3.74
CA PRO A 139 24.79 -12.82 -4.75
C PRO A 139 24.24 -12.00 -5.92
N ASN A 140 22.93 -12.02 -6.13
CA ASN A 140 22.25 -11.29 -7.20
C ASN A 140 21.57 -9.99 -6.73
N VAL A 141 21.94 -9.50 -5.53
CA VAL A 141 21.43 -8.24 -5.00
C VAL A 141 22.52 -7.19 -4.90
N VAL A 142 22.23 -5.97 -5.35
CA VAL A 142 23.08 -4.79 -5.18
C VAL A 142 22.27 -3.71 -4.49
N VAL A 143 22.88 -3.03 -3.51
CA VAL A 143 22.26 -1.96 -2.72
C VAL A 143 22.95 -0.64 -2.99
N PHE A 144 22.18 0.37 -3.37
CA PHE A 144 22.61 1.76 -3.44
C PHE A 144 21.89 2.56 -2.36
N THR A 145 22.64 3.17 -1.47
CA THR A 145 22.13 4.14 -0.47
C THR A 145 22.48 5.56 -0.90
N SER A 146 21.88 6.56 -0.28
CA SER A 146 22.05 7.98 -0.65
C SER A 146 21.71 8.28 -2.12
N VAL A 147 20.79 7.54 -2.72
CA VAL A 147 20.38 7.75 -4.12
C VAL A 147 18.94 8.19 -4.21
N GLN A 148 18.67 9.11 -5.11
CA GLN A 148 17.34 9.57 -5.45
C GLN A 148 16.93 8.97 -6.80
N THR A 149 15.83 8.22 -6.84
CA THR A 149 15.18 7.86 -8.11
C THR A 149 14.61 9.12 -8.74
N THR A 150 15.02 9.45 -9.96
CA THR A 150 14.63 10.69 -10.66
C THR A 150 13.64 10.46 -11.78
N SER A 151 13.67 9.31 -12.44
CA SER A 151 12.67 8.90 -13.44
C SER A 151 12.64 7.39 -13.61
N VAL A 152 11.51 6.90 -14.12
CA VAL A 152 11.35 5.56 -14.68
C VAL A 152 11.27 5.71 -16.19
N GLU A 153 12.14 5.03 -16.92
CA GLU A 153 12.26 5.13 -18.37
C GLU A 153 11.66 3.87 -19.03
N GLY A 154 11.11 4.03 -20.21
CA GLY A 154 10.54 2.93 -20.98
C GLY A 154 10.48 3.23 -22.45
N ASP A 155 10.03 2.25 -23.23
CA ASP A 155 9.93 2.29 -24.69
C ASP A 155 8.52 2.70 -25.20
N GLY A 156 7.67 3.19 -24.28
CA GLY A 156 6.26 3.49 -24.54
C GLY A 156 5.33 2.28 -24.27
N SER A 157 5.87 1.06 -24.27
CA SER A 157 5.15 -0.17 -23.96
C SER A 157 5.38 -0.62 -22.51
N LYS A 158 6.65 -0.65 -22.08
CA LYS A 158 7.08 -1.14 -20.77
C LYS A 158 8.29 -0.38 -20.25
N VAL A 159 8.59 -0.59 -18.97
CA VAL A 159 9.84 -0.11 -18.35
C VAL A 159 11.06 -0.78 -19.02
N THR A 160 12.09 0.01 -19.23
CA THR A 160 13.40 -0.45 -19.75
C THR A 160 14.58 0.00 -18.89
N ALA A 161 14.40 1.02 -18.03
CA ALA A 161 15.44 1.50 -17.15
C ALA A 161 14.86 2.34 -15.99
N VAL A 162 15.68 2.57 -14.98
CA VAL A 162 15.46 3.57 -13.94
C VAL A 162 16.65 4.54 -13.92
N ARG A 163 16.37 5.84 -13.79
CA ARG A 163 17.40 6.85 -13.59
C ARG A 163 17.46 7.24 -12.13
N LEU A 164 18.65 7.36 -11.63
CA LEU A 164 18.93 7.77 -10.26
C LEU A 164 20.03 8.82 -10.22
N LYS A 165 20.03 9.60 -9.13
CA LYS A 165 21.04 10.59 -8.83
C LYS A 165 21.66 10.27 -7.47
N ASP A 166 22.96 10.17 -7.42
CA ASP A 166 23.71 10.11 -6.16
C ASP A 166 23.57 11.46 -5.44
N ARG A 167 23.12 11.44 -4.19
CA ARG A 167 22.80 12.66 -3.43
C ARG A 167 24.04 13.36 -2.89
N ALA A 168 25.15 12.67 -2.76
CA ALA A 168 26.41 13.23 -2.28
C ALA A 168 27.22 13.86 -3.41
N SER A 169 27.42 13.12 -4.53
CA SER A 169 28.22 13.57 -5.66
C SER A 169 27.41 14.36 -6.70
N GLY A 170 26.09 14.14 -6.76
CA GLY A 170 25.23 14.67 -7.82
C GLY A 170 25.32 13.88 -9.13
N GLU A 171 26.11 12.81 -9.19
CA GLU A 171 26.25 11.96 -10.37
C GLU A 171 24.94 11.28 -10.74
N GLU A 172 24.57 11.31 -12.01
CA GLU A 172 23.41 10.60 -12.52
C GLU A 172 23.80 9.26 -13.14
N ARG A 173 22.97 8.25 -12.92
CA ARG A 173 23.14 6.91 -13.49
C ARG A 173 21.81 6.41 -14.01
N THR A 174 21.87 5.65 -15.10
CA THR A 174 20.75 4.90 -15.64
C THR A 174 21.05 3.41 -15.49
N ILE A 175 20.12 2.67 -14.87
CA ILE A 175 20.22 1.23 -14.67
C ILE A 175 19.19 0.55 -15.57
N PRO A 176 19.63 -0.23 -16.57
CA PRO A 176 18.73 -1.04 -17.40
C PRO A 176 18.05 -2.13 -16.56
N LEU A 177 16.73 -2.26 -16.69
CA LEU A 177 15.92 -3.26 -15.98
C LEU A 177 14.52 -3.36 -16.61
N ASP A 178 13.80 -4.43 -16.25
CA ASP A 178 12.44 -4.67 -16.76
C ASP A 178 11.33 -4.30 -15.77
N GLY A 179 11.65 -4.05 -14.50
CA GLY A 179 10.64 -3.71 -13.49
C GLY A 179 11.15 -2.88 -12.32
N VAL A 180 10.29 -2.02 -11.77
CA VAL A 180 10.54 -1.18 -10.59
C VAL A 180 9.45 -1.44 -9.57
N PHE A 181 9.82 -1.98 -8.41
CA PHE A 181 8.93 -2.22 -7.27
C PHE A 181 9.06 -1.07 -6.28
N VAL A 182 7.99 -0.28 -6.12
CA VAL A 182 7.99 0.89 -5.24
C VAL A 182 7.54 0.47 -3.84
N GLN A 183 8.47 0.48 -2.89
CA GLN A 183 8.31 0.01 -1.51
C GLN A 183 8.62 1.10 -0.48
N ILE A 184 8.08 2.31 -0.68
CA ILE A 184 8.27 3.47 0.19
C ILE A 184 7.12 3.67 1.18
N GLY A 185 6.36 2.61 1.44
CA GLY A 185 5.29 2.54 2.42
C GLY A 185 3.90 2.79 1.87
N LEU A 186 2.93 2.65 2.77
CA LEU A 186 1.52 2.91 2.56
C LEU A 186 1.11 4.22 3.23
N SER A 187 0.01 4.80 2.77
CA SER A 187 -0.68 5.90 3.41
C SER A 187 -2.12 5.48 3.64
N ALA A 188 -2.53 5.35 4.89
CA ALA A 188 -3.91 5.06 5.25
C ALA A 188 -4.85 6.16 4.72
N ASN A 189 -6.04 5.78 4.24
CA ASN A 189 -7.05 6.73 3.80
C ASN A 189 -7.90 7.18 5.00
N SER A 190 -7.25 7.82 5.95
CA SER A 190 -7.81 8.22 7.26
C SER A 190 -7.90 9.73 7.46
N ASP A 191 -7.51 10.53 6.48
CA ASP A 191 -7.43 12.00 6.60
C ASP A 191 -8.77 12.62 7.04
N LEU A 192 -9.90 11.98 6.67
CA LEU A 192 -11.26 12.42 7.06
C LEU A 192 -11.52 12.32 8.57
N PHE A 193 -10.67 11.60 9.29
CA PHE A 193 -10.84 11.28 10.72
C PHE A 193 -9.76 11.92 11.59
N ASP A 194 -8.98 12.88 11.07
CA ASP A 194 -7.84 13.53 11.75
C ASP A 194 -8.18 14.07 13.12
N ASP A 195 -9.30 14.79 13.21
CA ASP A 195 -9.79 15.44 14.45
C ASP A 195 -10.73 14.54 15.27
N LEU A 196 -11.01 13.32 14.80
CA LEU A 196 -12.03 12.46 15.38
C LEU A 196 -11.47 11.19 16.01
N LEU A 197 -10.52 10.52 15.36
CA LEU A 197 -10.02 9.22 15.77
C LEU A 197 -8.52 9.26 16.07
N GLU A 198 -8.10 8.49 17.07
CA GLU A 198 -6.69 8.28 17.33
C GLU A 198 -6.02 7.58 16.15
N ARG A 199 -4.86 8.10 15.73
CA ARG A 199 -4.05 7.54 14.64
C ARG A 199 -2.60 7.42 15.08
N ASN A 200 -1.94 6.39 14.57
CA ASN A 200 -0.50 6.24 14.78
C ASN A 200 0.31 7.19 13.86
N ARG A 201 1.64 7.15 13.97
CA ARG A 201 2.55 8.00 13.16
C ARG A 201 2.48 7.73 11.65
N ALA A 202 1.97 6.57 11.23
CA ALA A 202 1.75 6.21 9.83
C ALA A 202 0.39 6.71 9.29
N GLY A 203 -0.44 7.30 10.15
CA GLY A 203 -1.80 7.76 9.84
C GLY A 203 -2.84 6.64 9.93
N GLU A 204 -2.50 5.46 10.44
CA GLU A 204 -3.44 4.35 10.59
C GLU A 204 -4.33 4.58 11.82
N ILE A 205 -5.63 4.27 11.69
CA ILE A 205 -6.59 4.35 12.79
C ILE A 205 -6.27 3.28 13.83
N VAL A 206 -6.09 3.70 15.08
CA VAL A 206 -5.81 2.78 16.20
C VAL A 206 -7.08 1.99 16.53
N ILE A 207 -6.94 0.67 16.58
CA ILE A 207 -8.03 -0.27 16.93
C ILE A 207 -7.58 -1.27 17.99
N ASP A 208 -8.57 -1.80 18.73
CA ASP A 208 -8.41 -2.96 19.60
C ASP A 208 -8.62 -4.29 18.84
N ASP A 209 -8.51 -5.41 19.56
CA ASP A 209 -8.70 -6.78 19.01
C ASP A 209 -10.12 -7.02 18.44
N TYR A 210 -11.07 -6.15 18.74
CA TYR A 210 -12.46 -6.18 18.27
C TYR A 210 -12.74 -5.18 17.16
N CYS A 211 -11.70 -4.57 16.57
CA CYS A 211 -11.80 -3.49 15.58
C CYS A 211 -12.47 -2.21 16.11
N ARG A 212 -12.57 -2.02 17.44
CA ARG A 212 -13.14 -0.82 18.05
C ARG A 212 -12.11 0.31 18.00
N THR A 213 -12.58 1.52 17.74
CA THR A 213 -11.80 2.75 17.93
C THR A 213 -12.01 3.31 19.35
N GLY A 214 -11.37 4.43 19.68
CA GLY A 214 -11.61 5.14 20.93
C GLY A 214 -13.02 5.73 21.08
N ILE A 215 -13.86 5.70 20.04
CA ILE A 215 -15.22 6.24 20.05
C ILE A 215 -16.25 5.10 20.03
N PRO A 216 -17.15 5.00 21.02
CA PRO A 216 -18.18 3.96 21.07
C PRO A 216 -19.03 3.95 19.79
N GLY A 217 -19.20 2.76 19.20
CA GLY A 217 -19.95 2.55 17.97
C GLY A 217 -19.24 3.01 16.70
N VAL A 218 -17.93 3.34 16.78
CA VAL A 218 -17.08 3.57 15.61
C VAL A 218 -16.02 2.48 15.56
N TYR A 219 -15.93 1.81 14.43
CA TYR A 219 -15.02 0.69 14.15
C TYR A 219 -14.17 1.01 12.93
N ALA A 220 -12.97 0.42 12.85
CA ALA A 220 -12.16 0.49 11.64
C ALA A 220 -11.59 -0.89 11.30
N ALA A 221 -11.51 -1.21 10.00
CA ALA A 221 -11.10 -2.53 9.53
C ALA A 221 -10.24 -2.47 8.27
N GLY A 222 -9.34 -3.43 8.13
CA GLY A 222 -8.44 -3.54 6.99
C GLY A 222 -7.34 -2.48 6.97
N ASP A 223 -6.83 -2.17 5.80
CA ASP A 223 -5.58 -1.41 5.60
C ASP A 223 -5.58 0.02 6.19
N VAL A 224 -6.74 0.58 6.48
CA VAL A 224 -6.87 1.91 7.13
C VAL A 224 -6.50 1.86 8.62
N SER A 225 -6.54 0.69 9.23
CA SER A 225 -6.36 0.48 10.67
C SER A 225 -4.94 0.02 11.02
N THR A 226 -4.64 -0.10 12.31
CA THR A 226 -3.37 -0.63 12.83
C THR A 226 -3.21 -2.15 12.71
N VAL A 227 -4.06 -2.83 11.92
CA VAL A 227 -3.88 -4.26 11.63
C VAL A 227 -2.49 -4.50 10.99
N PRO A 228 -1.71 -5.47 11.48
CA PRO A 228 -0.28 -5.57 11.10
C PRO A 228 -0.06 -5.94 9.64
N TYR A 229 -0.90 -6.75 9.02
CA TYR A 229 -0.70 -7.23 7.65
C TYR A 229 -1.75 -6.65 6.70
N LYS A 230 -1.28 -5.92 5.67
CA LYS A 230 -2.12 -5.26 4.66
C LYS A 230 -2.37 -6.22 3.49
N GLN A 231 -3.20 -7.25 3.74
CA GLN A 231 -3.53 -8.29 2.76
C GLN A 231 -5.05 -8.44 2.65
N ILE A 232 -5.55 -8.78 1.46
CA ILE A 232 -7.00 -8.88 1.20
C ILE A 232 -7.70 -9.86 2.15
N VAL A 233 -7.07 -11.01 2.46
CA VAL A 233 -7.65 -12.00 3.38
C VAL A 233 -7.73 -11.46 4.81
N VAL A 234 -6.76 -10.66 5.24
CA VAL A 234 -6.76 -10.00 6.55
C VAL A 234 -7.85 -8.94 6.59
N ALA A 235 -7.96 -8.10 5.56
CA ALA A 235 -9.00 -7.08 5.44
C ALA A 235 -10.41 -7.69 5.48
N MET A 236 -10.62 -8.84 4.82
CA MET A 236 -11.90 -9.58 4.89
C MET A 236 -12.21 -10.07 6.32
N GLY A 237 -11.22 -10.65 7.01
CA GLY A 237 -11.35 -11.10 8.38
C GLY A 237 -11.63 -9.96 9.37
N GLU A 238 -10.89 -8.84 9.22
CA GLU A 238 -11.11 -7.63 10.02
C GLU A 238 -12.49 -7.02 9.75
N GLY A 239 -12.93 -6.96 8.50
CA GLY A 239 -14.29 -6.50 8.14
C GLY A 239 -15.39 -7.34 8.79
N ALA A 240 -15.25 -8.68 8.77
CA ALA A 240 -16.18 -9.59 9.46
C ALA A 240 -16.17 -9.36 10.99
N LYS A 241 -14.98 -9.21 11.59
CA LYS A 241 -14.84 -8.94 13.03
C LYS A 241 -15.46 -7.59 13.44
N ALA A 242 -15.22 -6.54 12.66
CA ALA A 242 -15.82 -5.24 12.88
C ALA A 242 -17.36 -5.29 12.82
N ALA A 243 -17.92 -5.99 11.82
CA ALA A 243 -19.36 -6.17 11.68
C ALA A 243 -20.00 -6.94 12.83
N LEU A 244 -19.31 -7.97 13.36
CA LEU A 244 -19.78 -8.74 14.51
C LEU A 244 -19.68 -7.96 15.84
N SER A 245 -18.83 -6.92 15.88
CA SER A 245 -18.61 -6.08 17.06
C SER A 245 -19.52 -4.84 17.07
N ALA A 246 -20.10 -4.47 15.93
CA ALA A 246 -20.97 -3.33 15.75
C ALA A 246 -22.42 -3.62 16.17
#